data_b2c2266086b6bfb16d0bc124291e3aef
#
_entry.id   b2c2266086b6bfb16d0bc124291e3aef
#
_cell.length_a   1.000
_cell.length_b   1.000
_cell.length_c   1.000
_cell.angle_alpha   90.00
_cell.angle_beta   90.00
_cell.angle_gamma   90.00
#
_symmetry.space_group_name_H-M   'P 1'
#
loop_
_entity.id
_entity.type
_entity.pdbx_description
1 polymer ?
#
loop_
_entity_poly.entity_id
_entity_poly.type
_entity_poly.pdbx_seq_one_letter_code
_entity_poly.pdbx_strand_id
1 'polypeptide(L)'
;MSKDDVQMIKRIYRSFNARDIDDIMTVLSDDVAWANGMDGGYVHGREAVRDYWTRQWAVVSPHVEPVAFEETEDGVVAVEVIQSVFDLNGRPLEGQTHGLKDKTVTHVFRMEGDKIVRFDIRDAL
;
A
#
# COMPACT_ATOMS: atom_id res chain seq x y z
N MET A 1 2.82 -12.63 16.59
CA MET A 1 2.64 -12.67 15.64
C MET A 1 3.43 -12.98 14.71
N SER A 2 3.21 -12.86 13.81
CA SER A 2 3.75 -13.90 13.19
C SER A 2 4.59 -13.54 12.05
N LYS A 3 5.57 -14.36 11.76
CA LYS A 3 6.31 -14.30 10.53
C LYS A 3 5.37 -14.38 9.34
N ASP A 4 4.23 -15.04 9.49
CA ASP A 4 3.26 -15.22 8.41
C ASP A 4 2.63 -13.90 8.00
N ASP A 5 2.33 -13.02 8.96
CA ASP A 5 1.77 -11.71 8.65
C ASP A 5 2.78 -10.85 7.89
N VAL A 6 4.05 -10.88 8.31
CA VAL A 6 5.10 -10.14 7.63
C VAL A 6 5.32 -10.68 6.22
N GLN A 7 5.31 -12.01 6.05
CA GLN A 7 5.47 -12.60 4.73
C GLN A 7 4.30 -12.26 3.80
N MET A 8 3.09 -12.24 4.33
CA MET A 8 1.92 -11.82 3.56
C MET A 8 2.05 -10.39 3.09
N ILE A 9 2.50 -9.48 3.97
CA ILE A 9 2.68 -8.09 3.62
C ILE A 9 3.78 -7.91 2.57
N LYS A 10 4.88 -8.63 2.69
CA LYS A 10 5.94 -8.60 1.67
C LYS A 10 5.41 -9.03 0.31
N ARG A 11 4.54 -10.05 0.29
CA ARG A 11 3.90 -10.51 -0.95
C ARG A 11 3.04 -9.41 -1.55
N ILE A 12 2.32 -8.66 -0.71
CA ILE A 12 1.48 -7.56 -1.20
C ILE A 12 2.33 -6.51 -1.91
N TYR A 13 3.47 -6.13 -1.36
CA TYR A 13 4.33 -5.14 -2.00
C TYR A 13 4.89 -5.66 -3.33
N ARG A 14 5.27 -6.93 -3.38
CA ARG A 14 5.73 -7.51 -4.65
C ARG A 14 4.62 -7.48 -5.69
N SER A 15 3.41 -7.87 -5.30
CA SER A 15 2.28 -7.91 -6.22
C SER A 15 1.86 -6.50 -6.65
N PHE A 16 1.90 -5.54 -5.74
CA PHE A 16 1.60 -4.14 -6.05
C PHE A 16 2.56 -3.62 -7.11
N ASN A 17 3.87 -3.82 -6.89
CA ASN A 17 4.87 -3.35 -7.85
C ASN A 17 4.78 -4.08 -9.19
N ALA A 18 4.32 -5.32 -9.19
CA ALA A 18 4.10 -6.11 -10.40
C ALA A 18 2.73 -5.84 -11.04
N ARG A 19 1.89 -5.01 -10.40
CA ARG A 19 0.53 -4.70 -10.85
C ARG A 19 -0.39 -5.92 -10.84
N ASP A 20 -0.15 -6.85 -9.93
CA ASP A 20 -0.95 -8.07 -9.81
C ASP A 20 -2.06 -7.86 -8.79
N ILE A 21 -3.13 -7.18 -9.23
CA ILE A 21 -4.25 -6.85 -8.36
C ILE A 21 -4.94 -8.11 -7.85
N ASP A 22 -5.11 -9.10 -8.70
CA ASP A 22 -5.85 -10.31 -8.32
C ASP A 22 -5.19 -11.03 -7.15
N ASP A 23 -3.86 -11.05 -7.11
CA ASP A 23 -3.15 -11.67 -6.00
C ASP A 23 -3.41 -10.93 -4.69
N ILE A 24 -3.40 -9.59 -4.74
CA ILE A 24 -3.64 -8.79 -3.54
C ILE A 24 -5.08 -8.97 -3.05
N MET A 25 -6.04 -9.07 -3.98
CA MET A 25 -7.44 -9.24 -3.61
C MET A 25 -7.67 -10.47 -2.74
N THR A 26 -6.83 -11.49 -2.89
CA THR A 26 -7.00 -12.74 -2.12
C THR A 26 -6.73 -12.55 -0.63
N VAL A 27 -6.02 -11.49 -0.23
CA VAL A 27 -5.65 -11.26 1.16
C VAL A 27 -6.37 -10.05 1.78
N LEU A 28 -7.25 -9.39 1.03
CA LEU A 28 -8.06 -8.30 1.56
C LEU A 28 -9.42 -8.82 2.03
N SER A 29 -9.91 -8.29 3.15
CA SER A 29 -11.26 -8.63 3.60
C SER A 29 -12.30 -8.01 2.67
N ASP A 30 -13.51 -8.54 2.70
CA ASP A 30 -14.59 -8.05 1.83
C ASP A 30 -14.91 -6.57 2.08
N ASP A 31 -14.73 -6.12 3.33
CA ASP A 31 -15.06 -4.76 3.74
C ASP A 31 -13.83 -3.97 4.15
N VAL A 32 -12.68 -4.29 3.58
CA VAL A 32 -11.41 -3.62 3.91
C VAL A 32 -11.53 -2.10 3.78
N ALA A 33 -10.93 -1.36 4.72
CA ALA A 33 -10.80 0.09 4.64
C ALA A 33 -9.38 0.41 4.21
N TRP A 34 -9.23 1.03 3.04
CA TRP A 34 -7.91 1.29 2.45
C TRP A 34 -7.71 2.79 2.28
N ALA A 35 -6.64 3.31 2.88
CA ALA A 35 -6.35 4.74 2.78
C ALA A 35 -6.10 5.15 1.33
N ASN A 36 -6.75 6.25 0.92
CA ASN A 36 -6.61 6.78 -0.42
C ASN A 36 -5.52 7.85 -0.40
N GLY A 37 -4.33 7.48 -0.86
CA GLY A 37 -3.18 8.36 -0.86
C GLY A 37 -3.24 9.48 -1.90
N MET A 38 -4.17 9.42 -2.86
CA MET A 38 -4.30 10.43 -3.89
C MET A 38 -5.27 11.54 -3.48
N ASP A 39 -6.43 11.16 -2.97
CA ASP A 39 -7.50 12.11 -2.71
C ASP A 39 -7.83 12.28 -1.22
N GLY A 40 -7.19 11.52 -0.37
CA GLY A 40 -7.50 11.52 1.05
C GLY A 40 -8.70 10.63 1.38
N GLY A 41 -8.91 10.38 2.67
CA GLY A 41 -9.99 9.51 3.10
C GLY A 41 -9.69 8.05 2.83
N TYR A 42 -10.72 7.24 2.68
CA TYR A 42 -10.61 5.80 2.50
C TYR A 42 -11.51 5.31 1.39
N VAL A 43 -11.11 4.22 0.76
CA VAL A 43 -12.01 3.43 -0.08
C VAL A 43 -12.35 2.17 0.68
N HIS A 44 -13.58 1.70 0.54
CA HIS A 44 -14.09 0.58 1.31
C HIS A 44 -14.50 -0.58 0.41
N GLY A 45 -14.01 -1.77 0.78
CA GLY A 45 -14.31 -2.99 0.06
C GLY A 45 -13.30 -3.28 -1.05
N ARG A 46 -13.18 -4.58 -1.38
CA ARG A 46 -12.19 -5.03 -2.37
C ARG A 46 -12.41 -4.41 -3.75
N GLU A 47 -13.66 -4.31 -4.19
CA GLU A 47 -13.94 -3.75 -5.51
C GLU A 47 -13.57 -2.28 -5.59
N ALA A 48 -13.81 -1.51 -4.52
CA ALA A 48 -13.43 -0.10 -4.50
C ALA A 48 -11.91 0.05 -4.52
N VAL A 49 -11.18 -0.82 -3.83
CA VAL A 49 -9.71 -0.81 -3.86
C VAL A 49 -9.20 -1.14 -5.26
N ARG A 50 -9.80 -2.15 -5.91
CA ARG A 50 -9.44 -2.51 -7.28
C ARG A 50 -9.65 -1.33 -8.22
N ASP A 51 -10.79 -0.65 -8.12
CA ASP A 51 -11.09 0.52 -8.96
C ASP A 51 -10.12 1.66 -8.70
N TYR A 52 -9.79 1.90 -7.42
CA TYR A 52 -8.85 2.94 -7.03
C TYR A 52 -7.47 2.69 -7.65
N TRP A 53 -6.94 1.48 -7.53
CA TRP A 53 -5.64 1.17 -8.10
C TRP A 53 -5.66 1.18 -9.62
N THR A 54 -6.73 0.69 -10.24
CA THR A 54 -6.86 0.70 -11.69
C THR A 54 -6.81 2.13 -12.22
N ARG A 55 -7.51 3.05 -11.55
CA ARG A 55 -7.47 4.46 -11.95
C ARG A 55 -6.10 5.09 -11.68
N GLN A 56 -5.50 4.76 -10.54
CA GLN A 56 -4.17 5.29 -10.21
C GLN A 56 -3.13 4.86 -11.24
N TRP A 57 -3.12 3.57 -11.56
CA TRP A 57 -2.13 3.04 -12.50
C TRP A 57 -2.38 3.43 -13.95
N ALA A 58 -3.53 4.00 -14.26
CA ALA A 58 -3.82 4.54 -15.58
C ALA A 58 -3.17 5.90 -15.79
N VAL A 59 -2.78 6.59 -14.71
CA VAL A 59 -2.21 7.95 -14.81
C VAL A 59 -0.81 8.07 -14.24
N VAL A 60 -0.43 7.22 -13.28
CA VAL A 60 0.90 7.23 -12.67
C VAL A 60 1.39 5.82 -12.45
N SER A 61 2.70 5.68 -12.22
CA SER A 61 3.33 4.41 -11.92
C SER A 61 3.97 4.50 -10.53
N PRO A 62 3.24 4.19 -9.46
CA PRO A 62 3.83 4.21 -8.13
C PRO A 62 4.68 2.97 -7.89
N HIS A 63 5.74 3.14 -7.11
CA HIS A 63 6.61 2.05 -6.70
C HIS A 63 6.80 2.16 -5.19
N VAL A 64 6.71 1.05 -4.47
CA VAL A 64 6.87 1.03 -3.03
C VAL A 64 7.94 0.01 -2.65
N GLU A 65 8.85 0.40 -1.75
CA GLU A 65 9.90 -0.48 -1.29
C GLU A 65 9.87 -0.55 0.24
N PRO A 66 9.45 -1.68 0.80
CA PRO A 66 9.43 -1.81 2.26
C PRO A 66 10.86 -1.98 2.77
N VAL A 67 11.22 -1.22 3.81
CA VAL A 67 12.57 -1.25 4.36
C VAL A 67 12.60 -1.73 5.81
N ALA A 68 11.51 -1.64 6.55
CA ALA A 68 11.46 -2.13 7.92
C ALA A 68 10.04 -2.53 8.29
N PHE A 69 9.92 -3.57 9.09
CA PHE A 69 8.62 -4.09 9.55
C PHE A 69 8.63 -4.14 11.06
N GLU A 70 7.56 -3.64 11.69
CA GLU A 70 7.43 -3.69 13.13
C GLU A 70 6.01 -4.09 13.50
N GLU A 71 5.88 -5.13 14.31
CA GLU A 71 4.59 -5.48 14.83
C GLU A 71 4.37 -4.68 16.10
N THR A 72 3.39 -3.77 16.08
CA THR A 72 3.14 -2.87 17.19
C THR A 72 2.18 -3.46 18.21
N GLU A 73 1.29 -4.34 17.76
CA GLU A 73 0.38 -5.09 18.62
C GLU A 73 -0.17 -6.27 17.81
N ASP A 74 -0.91 -7.17 18.46
CA ASP A 74 -1.44 -8.34 17.76
C ASP A 74 -2.28 -7.90 16.57
N GLY A 75 -1.93 -8.42 15.41
CA GLY A 75 -2.66 -8.13 14.19
C GLY A 75 -2.38 -6.77 13.57
N VAL A 76 -1.41 -6.01 14.10
CA VAL A 76 -1.06 -4.70 13.55
C VAL A 76 0.43 -4.67 13.21
N VAL A 77 0.75 -4.41 11.95
CA VAL A 77 2.13 -4.30 11.48
C VAL A 77 2.35 -2.95 10.85
N ALA A 78 3.34 -2.23 11.34
CA ALA A 78 3.78 -0.96 10.75
C ALA A 78 4.96 -1.25 9.83
N VAL A 79 4.92 -0.68 8.62
CA VAL A 79 5.96 -0.90 7.61
C VAL A 79 6.51 0.46 7.20
N GLU A 80 7.82 0.63 7.34
CA GLU A 80 8.47 1.82 6.80
C GLU A 80 8.76 1.57 5.34
N VAL A 81 8.33 2.47 4.48
CA VAL A 81 8.35 2.28 3.03
C VAL A 81 8.96 3.48 2.36
N ILE A 82 9.81 3.24 1.36
CA ILE A 82 10.24 4.29 0.45
C ILE A 82 9.30 4.27 -0.74
N GLN A 83 8.61 5.37 -0.96
CA GLN A 83 7.61 5.48 -2.01
C GLN A 83 8.09 6.43 -3.09
N SER A 84 7.99 6.02 -4.34
CA SER A 84 8.31 6.85 -5.48
C SER A 84 7.15 6.81 -6.45
N VAL A 85 6.87 7.93 -7.11
CA VAL A 85 5.79 7.99 -8.11
C VAL A 85 6.40 8.46 -9.42
N PHE A 86 6.16 7.69 -10.47
CA PHE A 86 6.69 7.98 -11.81
C PHE A 86 5.53 8.19 -12.78
N ASP A 87 5.81 8.80 -13.92
CA ASP A 87 4.83 8.84 -14.99
C ASP A 87 4.79 7.48 -15.69
N LEU A 88 3.89 7.31 -16.67
CA LEU A 88 3.72 6.02 -17.33
C LEU A 88 4.91 5.65 -18.22
N ASN A 89 5.84 6.58 -18.47
CA ASN A 89 7.06 6.32 -19.22
C ASN A 89 8.23 5.98 -18.31
N GLY A 90 8.00 5.91 -17.00
CA GLY A 90 9.04 5.55 -16.03
C GLY A 90 9.89 6.71 -15.57
N ARG A 91 9.51 7.94 -15.86
CA ARG A 91 10.24 9.12 -15.42
C ARG A 91 9.64 9.68 -14.15
N PRO A 92 10.44 10.29 -13.25
CA PRO A 92 9.87 10.94 -12.08
C PRO A 92 8.83 11.99 -12.52
N LEU A 93 7.72 12.06 -11.77
CA LEU A 93 6.69 13.02 -12.08
C LEU A 93 7.23 14.43 -11.96
N GLU A 94 7.03 15.26 -12.99
CA GLU A 94 7.44 16.65 -12.93
C GLU A 94 6.50 17.44 -12.04
N GLY A 95 7.01 18.50 -11.43
CA GLY A 95 6.22 19.35 -10.57
C GLY A 95 6.00 18.81 -9.18
N GLN A 96 6.67 17.73 -8.82
CA GLN A 96 6.59 17.22 -7.46
C GLN A 96 7.26 18.17 -6.51
N THR A 97 6.51 18.69 -5.56
CA THR A 97 7.07 19.63 -4.61
C THR A 97 7.13 19.08 -3.21
N HIS A 98 6.61 17.88 -3.00
CA HIS A 98 6.52 17.30 -1.66
C HIS A 98 7.15 15.93 -1.54
N GLY A 99 8.20 15.71 -2.32
CA GLY A 99 8.95 14.47 -2.16
C GLY A 99 8.19 13.22 -2.55
N LEU A 100 7.44 13.27 -3.64
CA LEU A 100 6.77 12.08 -4.16
C LEU A 100 7.75 11.07 -4.72
N LYS A 101 9.03 11.46 -4.84
CA LYS A 101 10.08 10.55 -5.21
C LYS A 101 10.91 10.25 -3.96
N ASP A 102 11.11 8.98 -3.67
CA ASP A 102 11.91 8.53 -2.54
C ASP A 102 11.43 9.06 -1.18
N LYS A 103 10.12 9.29 -1.07
CA LYS A 103 9.55 9.75 0.18
C LYS A 103 9.38 8.55 1.12
N THR A 104 9.86 8.68 2.36
CA THR A 104 9.64 7.66 3.38
C THR A 104 8.30 7.89 4.07
N VAL A 105 7.47 6.87 4.08
CA VAL A 105 6.17 6.91 4.78
C VAL A 105 6.03 5.63 5.58
N THR A 106 5.10 5.63 6.53
CA THR A 106 4.77 4.43 7.28
C THR A 106 3.39 3.94 6.86
N HIS A 107 3.33 2.68 6.46
CA HIS A 107 2.07 2.01 6.17
C HIS A 107 1.71 1.15 7.36
N VAL A 108 0.46 1.20 7.80
CA VAL A 108 0.00 0.41 8.94
C VAL A 108 -1.10 -0.53 8.46
N PHE A 109 -0.86 -1.82 8.64
CA PHE A 109 -1.80 -2.87 8.26
C PHE A 109 -2.43 -3.46 9.50
N ARG A 110 -3.75 -3.57 9.52
CA ARG A 110 -4.46 -4.30 10.56
C ARG A 110 -5.04 -5.57 9.94
N MET A 111 -4.80 -6.69 10.61
CA MET A 111 -5.23 -7.98 10.10
C MET A 111 -6.15 -8.67 11.09
N GLU A 112 -7.10 -9.43 10.55
CA GLU A 112 -7.95 -10.31 11.34
C GLU A 112 -7.94 -11.66 10.64
N GLY A 113 -7.44 -12.67 11.37
CA GLY A 113 -7.22 -13.98 10.77
C GLY A 113 -6.15 -13.85 9.69
N ASP A 114 -6.47 -14.29 8.49
CA ASP A 114 -5.56 -14.24 7.35
C ASP A 114 -5.92 -13.14 6.35
N LYS A 115 -6.67 -12.13 6.79
CA LYS A 115 -7.11 -11.04 5.90
C LYS A 115 -6.72 -9.69 6.46
N ILE A 116 -6.45 -8.76 5.55
CA ILE A 116 -6.22 -7.36 5.91
C ILE A 116 -7.57 -6.67 5.96
N VAL A 117 -7.88 -6.04 7.10
CA VAL A 117 -9.15 -5.35 7.29
C VAL A 117 -8.99 -3.84 7.23
N ARG A 118 -7.77 -3.33 7.39
CA ARG A 118 -7.53 -1.89 7.35
C ARG A 118 -6.10 -1.58 6.95
N PHE A 119 -5.93 -0.52 6.16
CA PHE A 119 -4.63 0.00 5.75
C PHE A 119 -4.61 1.50 5.93
N ASP A 120 -3.64 2.00 6.68
CA ASP A 120 -3.45 3.43 6.92
C ASP A 120 -2.09 3.87 6.43
N ILE A 121 -1.97 5.14 6.07
CA ILE A 121 -0.71 5.76 5.68
C ILE A 121 -0.38 6.84 6.69
N ARG A 122 0.83 6.81 7.24
CA ARG A 122 1.34 7.84 8.14
C ARG A 122 2.62 8.40 7.55
N ASP A 123 2.78 9.70 7.58
CA ASP A 123 4.05 10.28 7.16
C ASP A 123 5.10 10.04 8.25
N ALA A 124 6.33 9.75 7.83
CA ALA A 124 7.44 9.63 8.76
C ALA A 124 7.82 11.04 9.21
N LEU A 125 8.07 11.17 10.48
CA LEU A 125 8.51 12.45 11.04
C LEU A 125 9.98 12.40 11.43
#